data_eee2eb0a027918656a1074d98ce714e4
#
_entry.id   eee2eb0a027918656a1074d98ce714e4
#
_cell.length_a   1.000
_cell.length_b   1.000
_cell.length_c   1.000
_cell.angle_alpha   90.00
_cell.angle_beta   90.00
_cell.angle_gamma   90.00
#
_symmetry.space_group_name_H-M   'P 1'
#
loop_
_entity.id
_entity.type
_entity.pdbx_description
1 polymer ?
#
loop_
_entity_poly.entity_id
_entity_poly.type
_entity_poly.pdbx_seq_one_letter_code
_entity_poly.pdbx_strand_id
1 'polypeptide(L)'
;MIAGKLTLIIFSMLFFSCTEEKIAFEPTAKTRVLIERSKALQLRDKEVEQSLLRKKDSIEMLQGTSDIIKGSVNEEDFVNIEDISSDFILDMKYATSDNFLKEKVYSCAKCYVRKKVAEALVKANNDLLNQGYRIKLFDCYRPYSVQKKMWKIFPNPGYVADPKGGSIHNRGAAVDITLVRSAGGHVDMGTDFDYFGKEAHHSYNKFSKTVLGNRKLLRETMEKHGFKIIRTEWWHYNFKSKTRFKISDFRWECE
;
A
#
# COMPACT_ATOMS: atom_id res chain seq x y z
N MET A 1 70.27 -22.55 37.30
CA MET A 1 70.58 -23.74 38.13
C MET A 1 69.25 -24.34 38.50
N ILE A 2 69.25 -25.68 38.45
CA ILE A 2 68.15 -26.62 38.81
C ILE A 2 67.16 -26.90 37.69
N ALA A 3 67.46 -27.98 36.97
CA ALA A 3 66.65 -28.71 36.03
C ALA A 3 65.62 -29.57 36.80
N GLY A 4 64.36 -29.50 36.41
CA GLY A 4 63.27 -30.41 36.86
C GLY A 4 62.82 -31.27 35.69
N LYS A 5 63.08 -32.55 35.74
CA LYS A 5 62.69 -33.59 34.79
C LYS A 5 61.18 -33.81 34.89
N LEU A 6 60.45 -33.66 33.76
CA LEU A 6 59.04 -34.02 33.64
C LEU A 6 58.91 -35.42 33.08
N THR A 7 58.45 -36.34 33.89
CA THR A 7 58.24 -37.76 33.57
C THR A 7 56.93 -37.89 32.82
N LEU A 8 56.99 -38.40 31.58
CA LEU A 8 55.79 -38.63 30.71
C LEU A 8 55.17 -39.96 31.11
N ILE A 9 53.97 -39.90 31.68
CA ILE A 9 53.15 -41.08 31.94
C ILE A 9 52.18 -41.27 30.77
N ILE A 10 52.38 -42.29 29.97
CA ILE A 10 51.53 -42.72 28.89
C ILE A 10 50.34 -43.50 29.51
N PHE A 11 49.15 -42.90 29.49
CA PHE A 11 47.92 -43.53 29.88
C PHE A 11 47.26 -44.13 28.63
N SER A 12 47.28 -45.46 28.54
CA SER A 12 46.63 -46.23 27.49
C SER A 12 45.09 -46.19 27.75
N MET A 13 44.37 -45.39 26.97
CA MET A 13 42.91 -45.43 26.94
C MET A 13 42.44 -46.57 26.03
N LEU A 14 41.92 -47.61 26.61
CA LEU A 14 41.10 -48.61 25.94
C LEU A 14 39.79 -47.97 25.46
N PHE A 15 39.62 -47.83 24.17
CA PHE A 15 38.33 -47.43 23.56
C PHE A 15 37.36 -48.59 23.70
N PHE A 16 36.41 -48.47 24.66
CA PHE A 16 35.20 -49.25 24.66
C PHE A 16 34.25 -48.61 23.61
N SER A 17 34.12 -49.28 22.46
CA SER A 17 33.11 -48.94 21.48
C SER A 17 31.74 -49.35 22.01
N CYS A 18 31.00 -48.42 22.61
CA CYS A 18 29.58 -48.59 22.94
C CYS A 18 28.77 -48.18 21.70
N THR A 19 28.26 -49.17 20.98
CA THR A 19 27.28 -48.95 19.91
C THR A 19 25.98 -48.59 20.58
N GLU A 20 25.64 -47.30 20.64
CA GLU A 20 24.28 -46.84 20.96
C GLU A 20 23.31 -47.27 19.83
N GLU A 21 22.58 -48.32 20.00
CA GLU A 21 21.38 -48.59 19.22
C GLU A 21 20.39 -47.48 19.52
N LYS A 22 20.28 -46.55 18.53
CA LYS A 22 19.20 -45.55 18.55
C LYS A 22 17.89 -46.27 18.28
N ILE A 23 17.16 -46.60 19.35
CA ILE A 23 15.77 -47.05 19.27
C ILE A 23 14.99 -45.91 18.66
N ALA A 24 14.64 -46.02 17.37
CA ALA A 24 13.78 -45.06 16.67
C ALA A 24 12.37 -45.17 17.27
N PHE A 25 12.02 -44.22 18.15
CA PHE A 25 10.67 -44.12 18.69
C PHE A 25 9.73 -43.61 17.61
N GLU A 26 8.89 -44.44 17.02
CA GLU A 26 7.81 -44.02 16.14
C GLU A 26 6.62 -43.51 16.95
N PRO A 27 6.25 -42.23 16.79
CA PRO A 27 5.16 -41.64 17.54
C PRO A 27 3.81 -42.24 17.10
N THR A 28 2.96 -42.55 18.09
CA THR A 28 1.59 -43.02 17.82
C THR A 28 0.79 -42.01 17.02
N ALA A 29 -0.30 -42.46 16.38
CA ALA A 29 -1.20 -41.56 15.64
C ALA A 29 -1.67 -40.37 16.48
N LYS A 30 -1.97 -40.59 17.75
CA LYS A 30 -2.37 -39.55 18.70
C LYS A 30 -1.24 -38.55 18.98
N THR A 31 -0.01 -39.03 19.10
CA THR A 31 1.18 -38.19 19.30
C THR A 31 1.50 -37.36 18.05
N ARG A 32 1.33 -37.91 16.83
CA ARG A 32 1.49 -37.17 15.58
C ARG A 32 0.50 -36.00 15.47
N VAL A 33 -0.78 -36.20 15.82
CA VAL A 33 -1.79 -35.12 15.83
C VAL A 33 -1.44 -34.01 16.82
N LEU A 34 -0.90 -34.37 18.00
CA LEU A 34 -0.49 -33.37 19.00
C LEU A 34 0.74 -32.55 18.51
N ILE A 35 1.70 -33.22 17.87
CA ILE A 35 2.87 -32.53 17.26
C ILE A 35 2.43 -31.55 16.17
N GLU A 36 1.53 -31.97 15.28
CA GLU A 36 1.03 -31.08 14.21
C GLU A 36 0.23 -29.90 14.78
N ARG A 37 -0.60 -30.10 15.80
CA ARG A 37 -1.28 -29.00 16.50
C ARG A 37 -0.30 -28.05 17.17
N SER A 38 0.75 -28.55 17.80
CA SER A 38 1.79 -27.71 18.41
C SER A 38 2.53 -26.88 17.37
N LYS A 39 2.90 -27.47 16.23
CA LYS A 39 3.52 -26.73 15.11
C LYS A 39 2.59 -25.66 14.55
N ALA A 40 1.30 -25.96 14.39
CA ALA A 40 0.32 -24.99 13.89
C ALA A 40 0.13 -23.81 14.87
N LEU A 41 0.15 -24.08 16.18
CA LEU A 41 0.12 -23.02 17.21
C LEU A 41 1.38 -22.15 17.15
N GLN A 42 2.57 -22.76 17.06
CA GLN A 42 3.83 -22.00 16.96
C GLN A 42 3.90 -21.14 15.69
N LEU A 43 3.36 -21.61 14.57
CA LEU A 43 3.26 -20.81 13.34
C LEU A 43 2.32 -19.61 13.54
N ARG A 44 1.16 -19.85 14.16
CA ARG A 44 0.18 -18.80 14.47
C ARG A 44 0.74 -17.75 15.43
N ASP A 45 1.49 -18.17 16.45
CA ASP A 45 2.14 -17.25 17.39
C ASP A 45 3.20 -16.38 16.70
N LYS A 46 3.99 -16.95 15.78
CA LYS A 46 4.95 -16.19 14.94
C LYS A 46 4.26 -15.18 14.02
N GLU A 47 3.12 -15.54 13.43
CA GLU A 47 2.34 -14.62 12.59
C GLU A 47 1.77 -13.45 13.41
N VAL A 48 1.28 -13.73 14.63
CA VAL A 48 0.81 -12.70 15.57
C VAL A 48 1.95 -11.80 16.00
N GLU A 49 3.11 -12.35 16.35
CA GLU A 49 4.30 -11.57 16.72
C GLU A 49 4.79 -10.67 15.58
N GLN A 50 4.86 -11.19 14.34
CA GLN A 50 5.18 -10.38 13.18
C GLN A 50 4.14 -9.29 12.91
N SER A 51 2.87 -9.57 13.14
CA SER A 51 1.79 -8.60 13.02
C SER A 51 1.92 -7.47 14.05
N LEU A 52 2.30 -7.81 15.30
CA LEU A 52 2.55 -6.84 16.37
C LEU A 52 3.80 -6.00 16.12
N LEU A 53 4.88 -6.60 15.62
CA LEU A 53 6.08 -5.87 15.21
C LEU A 53 5.76 -4.84 14.11
N ARG A 54 5.07 -5.25 13.05
CA ARG A 54 4.64 -4.32 11.98
C ARG A 54 3.77 -3.19 12.50
N LYS A 55 2.88 -3.46 13.47
CA LYS A 55 2.08 -2.41 14.14
C LYS A 55 2.95 -1.45 14.94
N LYS A 56 3.95 -1.96 15.63
CA LYS A 56 4.91 -1.14 16.40
C LYS A 56 5.72 -0.25 15.46
N ASP A 57 6.28 -0.82 14.39
CA ASP A 57 7.04 -0.07 13.38
C ASP A 57 6.17 1.00 12.71
N SER A 58 4.90 0.69 12.43
CA SER A 58 3.94 1.66 11.88
C SER A 58 3.63 2.78 12.87
N ILE A 59 3.56 2.51 14.18
CA ILE A 59 3.35 3.52 15.23
C ILE A 59 4.59 4.38 15.40
N GLU A 60 5.78 3.78 15.42
CA GLU A 60 7.05 4.53 15.50
C GLU A 60 7.28 5.38 14.25
N MET A 61 6.94 4.87 13.06
CA MET A 61 7.00 5.63 11.81
C MET A 61 5.98 6.79 11.81
N LEU A 62 4.77 6.59 12.35
CA LEU A 62 3.77 7.65 12.53
C LEU A 62 4.22 8.70 13.56
N GLN A 63 4.92 8.29 14.61
CA GLN A 63 5.51 9.22 15.59
C GLN A 63 6.72 9.94 15.03
N GLY A 64 7.62 9.26 14.33
CA GLY A 64 8.77 9.85 13.65
C GLY A 64 8.38 10.80 12.53
N THR A 65 7.36 10.47 11.73
CA THR A 65 6.78 11.39 10.74
C THR A 65 6.09 12.57 11.40
N SER A 66 5.44 12.40 12.55
CA SER A 66 4.87 13.53 13.32
C SER A 66 5.94 14.54 13.74
N ASP A 67 7.14 14.10 14.08
CA ASP A 67 8.22 14.96 14.55
C ASP A 67 9.01 15.63 13.40
N ILE A 68 9.21 14.93 12.27
CA ILE A 68 9.76 15.52 11.03
C ILE A 68 8.78 16.54 10.44
N ILE A 69 7.48 16.34 10.61
CA ILE A 69 6.41 17.21 10.09
C ILE A 69 6.17 18.45 10.98
N LYS A 70 6.63 18.47 12.23
CA LYS A 70 6.57 19.67 13.11
C LYS A 70 7.52 20.80 12.70
N GLY A 71 8.48 20.55 11.82
CA GLY A 71 9.24 21.60 11.15
C GLY A 71 8.42 22.26 10.04
N SER A 72 7.72 23.36 10.33
CA SER A 72 7.15 24.42 9.46
C SER A 72 6.66 24.09 8.03
N VAL A 73 6.25 22.85 7.72
CA VAL A 73 5.62 22.51 6.43
C VAL A 73 4.15 22.89 6.50
N ASN A 74 3.72 23.82 5.64
CA ASN A 74 2.33 24.27 5.56
C ASN A 74 1.44 23.07 5.14
N GLU A 75 0.27 22.91 5.79
CA GLU A 75 -0.73 21.87 5.44
C GLU A 75 -1.15 21.92 3.96
N GLU A 76 -0.91 23.03 3.27
CA GLU A 76 -1.15 23.21 1.84
C GLU A 76 0.01 22.74 0.96
N ASP A 77 1.17 22.36 1.50
CA ASP A 77 2.32 21.95 0.71
C ASP A 77 2.07 20.60 0.04
N PHE A 78 2.64 20.42 -1.14
CA PHE A 78 2.66 19.14 -1.83
C PHE A 78 3.72 18.23 -1.22
N VAL A 79 3.35 16.98 -1.02
CA VAL A 79 4.25 15.92 -0.56
C VAL A 79 4.16 14.73 -1.52
N ASN A 80 5.27 14.08 -1.81
CA ASN A 80 5.27 12.81 -2.52
C ASN A 80 4.86 11.71 -1.52
N ILE A 81 3.91 10.86 -1.90
CA ILE A 81 3.39 9.82 -1.00
C ILE A 81 4.44 8.78 -0.63
N GLU A 82 5.41 8.52 -1.52
CA GLU A 82 6.50 7.57 -1.29
C GLU A 82 7.46 8.03 -0.19
N ASP A 83 7.61 9.36 0.02
CA ASP A 83 8.42 9.92 1.09
C ASP A 83 7.77 9.74 2.47
N ILE A 84 6.46 9.44 2.51
CA ILE A 84 5.67 9.29 3.73
C ILE A 84 5.44 7.81 4.07
N SER A 85 5.20 6.97 3.07
CA SER A 85 4.97 5.52 3.26
C SER A 85 5.31 4.73 2.01
N SER A 86 6.08 3.67 2.19
CA SER A 86 6.41 2.68 1.15
C SER A 86 5.31 1.65 0.91
N ASP A 87 4.19 1.71 1.65
CA ASP A 87 3.12 0.70 1.59
C ASP A 87 2.15 0.90 0.42
N PHE A 88 2.29 1.98 -0.33
CA PHE A 88 1.52 2.20 -1.55
C PHE A 88 2.12 1.49 -2.75
N ILE A 89 1.29 1.19 -3.74
CA ILE A 89 1.74 0.75 -5.06
C ILE A 89 1.43 1.86 -6.04
N LEU A 90 2.44 2.30 -6.79
CA LEU A 90 2.27 3.28 -7.85
C LEU A 90 2.10 2.58 -9.19
N ASP A 91 0.98 2.86 -9.86
CA ASP A 91 0.67 2.45 -11.23
C ASP A 91 0.16 3.69 -11.98
N MET A 92 0.98 4.76 -11.95
CA MET A 92 0.63 6.10 -12.44
C MET A 92 0.36 6.07 -13.94
N LYS A 93 -0.90 5.83 -14.32
CA LYS A 93 -1.32 5.57 -15.71
C LYS A 93 -0.92 6.65 -16.69
N TYR A 94 -0.99 7.88 -16.27
CA TYR A 94 -0.63 9.03 -17.12
C TYR A 94 0.88 9.29 -17.26
N ALA A 95 1.70 8.53 -16.52
CA ALA A 95 3.16 8.50 -16.72
C ALA A 95 3.59 7.49 -17.81
N THR A 96 2.64 6.80 -18.40
CA THR A 96 2.83 5.85 -19.52
C THR A 96 1.80 6.15 -20.63
N SER A 97 1.85 5.44 -21.74
CA SER A 97 0.80 5.44 -22.77
C SER A 97 -0.36 4.46 -22.48
N ASP A 98 -0.28 3.71 -21.37
CA ASP A 98 -1.34 2.79 -20.90
C ASP A 98 -2.45 3.57 -20.18
N ASN A 99 -3.12 4.45 -20.89
CA ASN A 99 -4.26 5.25 -20.45
C ASN A 99 -5.19 5.54 -21.63
N PHE A 100 -6.36 6.13 -21.38
CA PHE A 100 -7.36 6.39 -22.42
C PHE A 100 -6.91 7.42 -23.47
N LEU A 101 -5.95 8.29 -23.16
CA LEU A 101 -5.39 9.27 -24.10
C LEU A 101 -4.40 8.63 -25.08
N LYS A 102 -3.90 7.42 -24.78
CA LYS A 102 -2.82 6.73 -25.50
C LYS A 102 -1.53 7.54 -25.58
N GLU A 103 -1.37 8.52 -24.70
CA GLU A 103 -0.20 9.38 -24.59
C GLU A 103 0.31 9.46 -23.14
N LYS A 104 1.64 9.52 -23.00
CA LYS A 104 2.30 9.91 -21.76
C LYS A 104 2.14 11.42 -21.55
N VAL A 105 1.53 11.84 -20.44
CA VAL A 105 1.34 13.25 -20.10
C VAL A 105 2.08 13.70 -18.84
N TYR A 106 2.54 12.76 -17.99
CA TYR A 106 3.47 13.02 -16.89
C TYR A 106 4.90 12.67 -17.30
N SER A 107 5.87 13.42 -16.78
CA SER A 107 7.29 13.15 -17.04
C SER A 107 7.76 11.85 -16.39
N CYS A 108 7.27 11.53 -15.17
CA CYS A 108 7.57 10.31 -14.43
C CYS A 108 6.43 9.93 -13.48
N ALA A 109 6.50 8.71 -12.97
CA ALA A 109 5.51 8.12 -12.08
C ALA A 109 5.78 8.52 -10.62
N LYS A 110 5.34 9.72 -10.21
CA LYS A 110 5.34 10.17 -8.81
C LYS A 110 3.94 10.60 -8.40
N CYS A 111 3.55 10.31 -7.16
CA CYS A 111 2.25 10.68 -6.61
C CYS A 111 2.42 11.81 -5.58
N TYR A 112 2.17 13.03 -6.02
CA TYR A 112 2.08 14.18 -5.14
C TYR A 112 0.64 14.44 -4.72
N VAL A 113 0.43 14.81 -3.47
CA VAL A 113 -0.86 15.26 -2.92
C VAL A 113 -0.60 16.34 -1.87
N ARG A 114 -1.65 17.06 -1.44
CA ARG A 114 -1.52 17.95 -0.26
C ARG A 114 -1.24 17.13 0.99
N LYS A 115 -0.46 17.66 1.93
CA LYS A 115 -0.05 16.98 3.15
C LYS A 115 -1.21 16.34 3.92
N LYS A 116 -2.29 17.07 4.15
CA LYS A 116 -3.52 16.51 4.80
C LYS A 116 -4.13 15.33 4.03
N VAL A 117 -4.05 15.36 2.72
CA VAL A 117 -4.53 14.27 1.86
C VAL A 117 -3.65 13.05 2.03
N ALA A 118 -2.32 13.23 2.06
CA ALA A 118 -1.37 12.16 2.31
C ALA A 118 -1.60 11.50 3.68
N GLU A 119 -1.76 12.28 4.74
CA GLU A 119 -2.05 11.78 6.08
C GLU A 119 -3.34 10.95 6.14
N ALA A 120 -4.39 11.40 5.43
CA ALA A 120 -5.65 10.67 5.32
C ALA A 120 -5.51 9.37 4.51
N LEU A 121 -4.73 9.40 3.41
CA LEU A 121 -4.44 8.22 2.59
C LEU A 121 -3.67 7.17 3.39
N VAL A 122 -2.66 7.56 4.17
CA VAL A 122 -1.89 6.64 5.02
C VAL A 122 -2.81 5.94 6.02
N LYS A 123 -3.72 6.69 6.67
CA LYS A 123 -4.70 6.11 7.60
C LYS A 123 -5.63 5.13 6.90
N ALA A 124 -6.11 5.47 5.69
CA ALA A 124 -6.96 4.58 4.89
C ALA A 124 -6.21 3.31 4.47
N ASN A 125 -4.95 3.45 4.03
CA ASN A 125 -4.12 2.32 3.64
C ASN A 125 -3.81 1.40 4.82
N ASN A 126 -3.55 1.94 6.02
CA ASN A 126 -3.33 1.15 7.24
C ASN A 126 -4.57 0.32 7.62
N ASP A 127 -5.77 0.89 7.50
CA ASP A 127 -7.02 0.14 7.73
C ASP A 127 -7.20 -1.01 6.71
N LEU A 128 -6.79 -0.81 5.47
CA LEU A 128 -6.82 -1.83 4.42
C LEU A 128 -5.75 -2.90 4.63
N LEU A 129 -4.53 -2.51 5.04
CA LEU A 129 -3.45 -3.45 5.36
C LEU A 129 -3.85 -4.43 6.46
N ASN A 130 -4.59 -3.97 7.49
CA ASN A 130 -5.13 -4.82 8.54
C ASN A 130 -6.16 -5.84 8.03
N GLN A 131 -6.70 -5.65 6.82
CA GLN A 131 -7.65 -6.52 6.15
C GLN A 131 -7.02 -7.32 4.99
N GLY A 132 -5.69 -7.25 4.82
CA GLY A 132 -4.95 -7.96 3.78
C GLY A 132 -4.97 -7.28 2.41
N TYR A 133 -5.27 -5.98 2.37
CA TYR A 133 -5.27 -5.17 1.16
C TYR A 133 -4.36 -3.96 1.30
N ARG A 134 -3.96 -3.35 0.19
CA ARG A 134 -3.32 -2.04 0.12
C ARG A 134 -3.79 -1.24 -1.09
N ILE A 135 -3.59 0.07 -1.02
CA ILE A 135 -3.96 0.99 -2.09
C ILE A 135 -2.90 0.93 -3.20
N LYS A 136 -3.39 0.83 -4.45
CA LYS A 136 -2.63 1.12 -5.67
C LYS A 136 -3.15 2.43 -6.25
N LEU A 137 -2.24 3.34 -6.61
CA LEU A 137 -2.51 4.70 -7.08
C LEU A 137 -2.40 4.75 -8.61
N PHE A 138 -3.43 5.24 -9.29
CA PHE A 138 -3.49 5.45 -10.74
C PHE A 138 -3.24 6.91 -11.13
N ASP A 139 -3.78 7.87 -10.35
CA ASP A 139 -3.56 9.30 -10.50
C ASP A 139 -3.66 10.01 -9.14
N CYS A 140 -2.90 11.10 -9.01
CA CYS A 140 -2.83 11.90 -7.80
C CYS A 140 -2.98 13.39 -8.15
N TYR A 141 -2.10 14.27 -7.67
CA TYR A 141 -2.05 15.65 -8.14
C TYR A 141 -1.70 15.70 -9.64
N ARG A 142 -2.51 16.44 -10.38
CA ARG A 142 -2.34 16.69 -11.81
C ARG A 142 -2.02 18.15 -12.02
N PRO A 143 -0.81 18.51 -12.52
CA PRO A 143 -0.50 19.90 -12.86
C PRO A 143 -1.55 20.51 -13.80
N TYR A 144 -1.87 21.77 -13.60
CA TYR A 144 -2.92 22.42 -14.38
C TYR A 144 -2.60 22.47 -15.89
N SER A 145 -1.34 22.62 -16.25
CA SER A 145 -0.87 22.55 -17.65
C SER A 145 -1.09 21.15 -18.26
N VAL A 146 -0.98 20.08 -17.46
CA VAL A 146 -1.30 18.71 -17.90
C VAL A 146 -2.81 18.59 -18.13
N GLN A 147 -3.65 19.15 -17.25
CA GLN A 147 -5.10 19.18 -17.45
C GLN A 147 -5.45 19.84 -18.79
N LYS A 148 -4.79 20.96 -19.12
CA LYS A 148 -4.98 21.64 -20.43
C LYS A 148 -4.52 20.76 -21.60
N LYS A 149 -3.42 20.02 -21.45
CA LYS A 149 -2.95 19.07 -22.48
C LYS A 149 -3.97 17.95 -22.67
N MET A 150 -4.47 17.33 -21.59
CA MET A 150 -5.49 16.27 -21.65
C MET A 150 -6.76 16.75 -22.33
N TRP A 151 -7.25 17.96 -21.98
CA TRP A 151 -8.40 18.56 -22.62
C TRP A 151 -8.20 18.83 -24.12
N LYS A 152 -6.99 19.22 -24.52
CA LYS A 152 -6.67 19.43 -25.95
C LYS A 152 -6.73 18.11 -26.72
N ILE A 153 -6.32 17.00 -26.11
CA ILE A 153 -6.34 15.66 -26.72
C ILE A 153 -7.78 15.13 -26.75
N PHE A 154 -8.52 15.28 -25.65
CA PHE A 154 -9.86 14.72 -25.49
C PHE A 154 -10.81 15.73 -24.82
N PRO A 155 -11.40 16.68 -25.57
CA PRO A 155 -12.22 17.78 -25.05
C PRO A 155 -13.66 17.32 -24.76
N ASN A 156 -13.83 16.37 -23.85
CA ASN A 156 -15.12 15.84 -23.44
C ASN A 156 -15.33 16.02 -21.93
N PRO A 157 -16.23 16.93 -21.51
CA PRO A 157 -16.44 17.25 -20.09
C PRO A 157 -17.02 16.08 -19.26
N GLY A 158 -17.51 15.03 -19.91
CA GLY A 158 -17.95 13.82 -19.25
C GLY A 158 -16.80 12.93 -18.75
N TYR A 159 -15.58 13.17 -19.24
CA TYR A 159 -14.40 12.34 -18.96
C TYR A 159 -13.19 13.14 -18.53
N VAL A 160 -12.98 14.32 -19.10
CA VAL A 160 -11.90 15.24 -18.74
C VAL A 160 -12.51 16.54 -18.22
N ALA A 161 -12.20 16.93 -16.99
CA ALA A 161 -12.70 18.18 -16.44
C ALA A 161 -12.29 19.38 -17.29
N ASP A 162 -13.24 20.29 -17.59
CA ASP A 162 -12.94 21.54 -18.32
C ASP A 162 -11.87 22.35 -17.54
N PRO A 163 -10.76 22.70 -18.17
CA PRO A 163 -9.72 23.52 -17.54
C PRO A 163 -10.21 24.83 -16.95
N LYS A 164 -11.28 25.44 -17.51
CA LYS A 164 -11.86 26.68 -16.97
C LYS A 164 -12.25 26.56 -15.49
N GLY A 165 -12.83 25.41 -15.10
CA GLY A 165 -13.16 25.11 -13.72
C GLY A 165 -12.02 24.44 -12.93
N GLY A 166 -11.15 23.78 -13.66
CA GLY A 166 -10.12 22.89 -13.16
C GLY A 166 -10.69 21.63 -12.51
N SER A 167 -9.82 20.64 -12.28
CA SER A 167 -10.12 19.42 -11.55
C SER A 167 -9.74 19.54 -10.07
N ILE A 168 -10.28 18.66 -9.24
CA ILE A 168 -9.83 18.50 -7.84
C ILE A 168 -8.40 17.91 -7.83
N HIS A 169 -8.03 17.08 -8.82
CA HIS A 169 -6.63 16.66 -9.02
C HIS A 169 -5.67 17.85 -9.20
N ASN A 170 -6.09 18.92 -9.87
CA ASN A 170 -5.25 20.13 -10.03
C ASN A 170 -5.03 20.88 -8.71
N ARG A 171 -5.72 20.48 -7.65
CA ARG A 171 -5.62 21.05 -6.30
C ARG A 171 -4.83 20.16 -5.35
N GLY A 172 -4.41 18.95 -5.80
CA GLY A 172 -3.78 17.94 -4.98
C GLY A 172 -4.70 17.31 -3.93
N ALA A 173 -6.02 17.34 -4.19
CA ALA A 173 -7.04 16.91 -3.25
C ALA A 173 -7.95 15.80 -3.81
N ALA A 174 -7.56 15.16 -4.89
CA ALA A 174 -8.20 13.96 -5.43
C ALA A 174 -7.16 12.89 -5.74
N VAL A 175 -7.59 11.64 -5.68
CA VAL A 175 -6.82 10.47 -6.07
C VAL A 175 -7.69 9.47 -6.79
N ASP A 176 -7.10 8.82 -7.79
CA ASP A 176 -7.67 7.67 -8.48
C ASP A 176 -6.93 6.42 -8.02
N ILE A 177 -7.66 5.45 -7.47
CA ILE A 177 -7.09 4.32 -6.74
C ILE A 177 -7.84 3.02 -6.98
N THR A 178 -7.15 1.91 -6.66
CA THR A 178 -7.75 0.59 -6.54
C THR A 178 -7.17 -0.17 -5.35
N LEU A 179 -7.68 -1.37 -5.10
CA LEU A 179 -7.14 -2.32 -4.14
C LEU A 179 -6.23 -3.33 -4.82
N VAL A 180 -5.19 -3.73 -4.10
CA VAL A 180 -4.42 -4.95 -4.38
C VAL A 180 -4.30 -5.75 -3.08
N ARG A 181 -4.09 -7.06 -3.17
CA ARG A 181 -3.82 -7.88 -1.99
C ARG A 181 -2.44 -7.58 -1.43
N SER A 182 -2.28 -7.54 -0.12
CA SER A 182 -0.99 -7.27 0.53
C SER A 182 0.06 -8.33 0.18
N ALA A 183 -0.35 -9.58 -0.03
CA ALA A 183 0.51 -10.67 -0.49
C ALA A 183 0.77 -10.66 -2.01
N GLY A 184 0.28 -9.63 -2.72
CA GLY A 184 0.31 -9.55 -4.17
C GLY A 184 -0.97 -10.11 -4.81
N GLY A 185 -1.28 -9.61 -6.00
CA GLY A 185 -2.43 -10.04 -6.80
C GLY A 185 -3.51 -8.98 -6.95
N HIS A 186 -4.19 -9.09 -8.07
CA HIS A 186 -5.27 -8.20 -8.50
C HIS A 186 -6.52 -8.38 -7.63
N VAL A 187 -7.25 -7.28 -7.42
CA VAL A 187 -8.59 -7.26 -6.81
C VAL A 187 -9.56 -6.80 -7.88
N ASP A 188 -10.48 -7.70 -8.25
CA ASP A 188 -11.48 -7.41 -9.29
C ASP A 188 -12.46 -6.33 -8.82
N MET A 189 -12.48 -5.22 -9.55
CA MET A 189 -13.37 -4.07 -9.33
C MET A 189 -14.49 -3.98 -10.39
N GLY A 190 -14.57 -4.96 -11.30
CA GLY A 190 -15.62 -5.10 -12.31
C GLY A 190 -15.42 -4.30 -13.59
N THR A 191 -14.65 -3.22 -13.55
CA THR A 191 -14.17 -2.49 -14.75
C THR A 191 -12.75 -2.03 -14.53
N ASP A 192 -12.05 -1.78 -15.61
CA ASP A 192 -10.74 -1.12 -15.57
C ASP A 192 -10.86 0.34 -15.12
N PHE A 193 -9.73 0.93 -14.78
CA PHE A 193 -9.57 2.37 -14.61
C PHE A 193 -9.89 3.09 -15.92
N ASP A 194 -10.48 4.28 -15.85
CA ASP A 194 -10.91 5.06 -17.01
C ASP A 194 -11.93 4.34 -17.94
N TYR A 195 -12.67 3.38 -17.41
CA TYR A 195 -13.80 2.79 -18.14
C TYR A 195 -15.01 3.75 -18.12
N PHE A 196 -15.38 4.26 -19.29
CA PHE A 196 -16.39 5.33 -19.44
C PHE A 196 -17.83 4.82 -19.64
N GLY A 197 -18.18 3.71 -19.03
CA GLY A 197 -19.53 3.16 -19.06
C GLY A 197 -20.23 3.25 -17.71
N LYS A 198 -21.55 3.00 -17.72
CA LYS A 198 -22.39 2.96 -16.49
C LYS A 198 -21.91 1.93 -15.47
N GLU A 199 -21.17 0.92 -15.92
CA GLU A 199 -20.58 -0.12 -15.09
C GLU A 199 -19.53 0.45 -14.12
N ALA A 200 -18.89 1.59 -14.46
CA ALA A 200 -17.99 2.32 -13.55
C ALA A 200 -18.72 3.04 -12.41
N HIS A 201 -20.03 3.29 -12.53
CA HIS A 201 -20.76 4.04 -11.52
C HIS A 201 -20.86 3.27 -10.20
N HIS A 202 -20.79 3.97 -9.08
CA HIS A 202 -21.02 3.41 -7.75
C HIS A 202 -22.41 2.79 -7.56
N SER A 203 -23.39 3.26 -8.30
CA SER A 203 -24.77 2.76 -8.27
C SER A 203 -24.99 1.49 -9.09
N TYR A 204 -24.01 1.06 -9.90
CA TYR A 204 -24.13 -0.16 -10.69
C TYR A 204 -24.03 -1.40 -9.82
N ASN A 205 -25.08 -2.22 -9.79
CA ASN A 205 -25.24 -3.35 -8.86
C ASN A 205 -25.35 -4.71 -9.53
N LYS A 206 -25.04 -4.81 -10.84
CA LYS A 206 -25.17 -6.07 -11.61
C LYS A 206 -23.85 -6.89 -11.68
N PHE A 207 -22.88 -6.58 -10.84
CA PHE A 207 -21.67 -7.37 -10.67
C PHE A 207 -21.85 -8.51 -9.66
N SER A 208 -20.86 -9.41 -9.61
CA SER A 208 -20.76 -10.44 -8.59
C SER A 208 -20.73 -9.83 -7.17
N LYS A 209 -21.14 -10.62 -6.17
CA LYS A 209 -21.05 -10.21 -4.76
C LYS A 209 -19.62 -9.84 -4.36
N THR A 210 -18.62 -10.52 -4.93
CA THR A 210 -17.20 -10.24 -4.69
C THR A 210 -16.82 -8.84 -5.17
N VAL A 211 -17.14 -8.49 -6.42
CA VAL A 211 -16.85 -7.17 -7.00
C VAL A 211 -17.55 -6.06 -6.21
N LEU A 212 -18.84 -6.25 -5.91
CA LEU A 212 -19.61 -5.27 -5.11
C LEU A 212 -19.04 -5.12 -3.71
N GLY A 213 -18.57 -6.22 -3.10
CA GLY A 213 -17.88 -6.23 -1.81
C GLY A 213 -16.56 -5.46 -1.85
N ASN A 214 -15.74 -5.67 -2.88
CA ASN A 214 -14.47 -4.98 -3.08
C ASN A 214 -14.68 -3.46 -3.23
N ARG A 215 -15.62 -3.04 -4.08
CA ARG A 215 -15.97 -1.62 -4.24
C ARG A 215 -16.51 -1.00 -2.94
N LYS A 216 -17.32 -1.75 -2.21
CA LYS A 216 -17.86 -1.31 -0.90
C LYS A 216 -16.73 -1.11 0.10
N LEU A 217 -15.82 -2.08 0.22
CA LEU A 217 -14.66 -2.00 1.12
C LEU A 217 -13.83 -0.75 0.85
N LEU A 218 -13.43 -0.53 -0.42
CA LEU A 218 -12.66 0.64 -0.81
C LEU A 218 -13.40 1.93 -0.47
N ARG A 219 -14.67 2.05 -0.88
CA ARG A 219 -15.48 3.23 -0.63
C ARG A 219 -15.62 3.55 0.84
N GLU A 220 -16.04 2.58 1.66
CA GLU A 220 -16.30 2.80 3.09
C GLU A 220 -15.02 3.16 3.84
N THR A 221 -13.88 2.55 3.47
CA THR A 221 -12.59 2.92 4.04
C THR A 221 -12.21 4.35 3.68
N MET A 222 -12.32 4.73 2.42
CA MET A 222 -11.99 6.10 1.98
C MET A 222 -12.93 7.15 2.62
N GLU A 223 -14.24 6.86 2.68
CA GLU A 223 -15.22 7.76 3.33
C GLU A 223 -14.95 7.94 4.82
N LYS A 224 -14.55 6.89 5.53
CA LYS A 224 -14.11 6.92 6.94
C LYS A 224 -12.96 7.88 7.17
N HIS A 225 -12.03 7.98 6.22
CA HIS A 225 -10.84 8.83 6.30
C HIS A 225 -10.98 10.19 5.60
N GLY A 226 -12.22 10.65 5.42
CA GLY A 226 -12.49 12.03 5.00
C GLY A 226 -12.54 12.25 3.50
N PHE A 227 -12.59 11.19 2.71
CA PHE A 227 -12.82 11.29 1.28
C PHE A 227 -14.31 11.22 0.95
N LYS A 228 -14.67 11.57 -0.27
CA LYS A 228 -15.99 11.37 -0.86
C LYS A 228 -15.85 10.90 -2.30
N ILE A 229 -16.77 10.07 -2.70
CA ILE A 229 -16.91 9.57 -4.06
C ILE A 229 -17.44 10.64 -5.02
N ILE A 230 -17.22 10.42 -6.33
CA ILE A 230 -18.10 10.94 -7.37
C ILE A 230 -18.97 9.79 -7.89
N ARG A 231 -20.17 10.10 -8.37
CA ARG A 231 -21.16 9.07 -8.73
C ARG A 231 -20.71 8.14 -9.85
N THR A 232 -19.94 8.64 -10.79
CA THR A 232 -19.66 8.03 -12.09
C THR A 232 -18.39 7.16 -12.14
N GLU A 233 -17.51 7.22 -11.12
CA GLU A 233 -16.19 6.62 -11.15
C GLU A 233 -15.89 5.94 -9.81
N TRP A 234 -15.78 4.60 -9.80
CA TRP A 234 -15.54 3.85 -8.57
C TRP A 234 -14.14 4.06 -8.00
N TRP A 235 -13.18 4.47 -8.83
CA TRP A 235 -11.79 4.70 -8.46
C TRP A 235 -11.52 6.10 -7.89
N HIS A 236 -12.37 7.10 -8.20
CA HIS A 236 -12.13 8.51 -7.91
C HIS A 236 -12.61 8.93 -6.51
N TYR A 237 -11.71 9.55 -5.75
CA TYR A 237 -11.97 10.02 -4.38
C TYR A 237 -11.48 11.45 -4.18
N ASN A 238 -12.40 12.34 -3.82
CA ASN A 238 -12.10 13.72 -3.45
C ASN A 238 -11.94 13.84 -1.93
N PHE A 239 -10.86 14.46 -1.47
CA PHE A 239 -10.69 14.77 -0.06
C PHE A 239 -11.61 15.91 0.38
N LYS A 240 -12.31 15.73 1.52
CA LYS A 240 -13.16 16.73 2.13
C LYS A 240 -12.31 17.72 2.91
N SER A 241 -12.04 18.89 2.35
CA SER A 241 -11.37 19.98 3.07
C SER A 241 -12.36 21.07 3.46
N LYS A 242 -12.16 21.71 4.62
CA LYS A 242 -12.92 22.91 5.04
C LYS A 242 -12.66 24.09 4.11
N THR A 243 -11.42 24.20 3.63
CA THR A 243 -11.00 25.22 2.67
C THR A 243 -10.72 24.57 1.32
N ARG A 244 -11.07 25.23 0.24
CA ARG A 244 -10.78 24.76 -1.12
C ARG A 244 -9.34 25.07 -1.46
N PHE A 245 -8.51 24.05 -1.62
CA PHE A 245 -7.14 24.23 -2.12
C PHE A 245 -7.13 24.93 -3.48
N LYS A 246 -6.14 25.80 -3.69
CA LYS A 246 -5.96 26.49 -4.98
C LYS A 246 -5.51 25.52 -6.08
N ILE A 247 -5.91 25.81 -7.32
CA ILE A 247 -5.35 25.14 -8.49
C ILE A 247 -3.85 25.46 -8.53
N SER A 248 -3.04 24.46 -8.84
CA SER A 248 -1.60 24.58 -8.92
C SER A 248 -1.08 24.08 -10.27
N ASP A 249 0.05 24.64 -10.69
CA ASP A 249 0.86 24.10 -11.79
C ASP A 249 2.26 23.71 -11.31
N PHE A 250 2.37 23.34 -10.03
CA PHE A 250 3.58 22.75 -9.46
C PHE A 250 4.05 21.58 -10.31
N ARG A 251 5.34 21.55 -10.59
CA ARG A 251 5.99 20.48 -11.35
C ARG A 251 7.04 19.83 -10.49
N TRP A 252 7.14 18.53 -10.57
CA TRP A 252 8.20 17.77 -9.91
C TRP A 252 9.29 17.41 -10.92
N GLU A 253 10.49 17.24 -10.40
CA GLU A 253 11.63 16.77 -11.19
C GLU A 253 11.63 15.24 -11.23
N CYS A 254 12.13 14.72 -12.35
CA CYS A 254 12.33 13.28 -12.56
C CYS A 254 13.84 13.03 -12.55
N GLU A 255 14.26 12.10 -11.72
CA GLU A 255 15.63 11.61 -11.68
C GLU A 255 15.98 10.79 -12.91
#